data_b46ddc3d74dd2f91cbed59b39dbf010c
#
_entry.id   b46ddc3d74dd2f91cbed59b39dbf010c
#
_cell.length_a   1.000
_cell.length_b   1.000
_cell.length_c   1.000
_cell.angle_alpha   90.00
_cell.angle_beta   90.00
_cell.angle_gamma   90.00
#
_symmetry.space_group_name_H-M   'P 1'
#
loop_
_entity.id
_entity.type
_entity.pdbx_description
1 polymer ?
#
loop_
_entity_poly.entity_id
_entity_poly.type
_entity_poly.pdbx_seq_one_letter_code
_entity_poly.pdbx_strand_id
1 'polypeptide(L)'
;MKTVSEISFDFDLIVVGAGYGGFDAAKHAAEAGLKVAILESRDMGGTCVNRGCVPSKALLAASGKVRELANVPHLAEFGIHSAPVRFE
;
A
#
# COMPACT_ATOMS: atom_id res chain seq x y z
N MET A 1 33.68 18.43 24.17
CA MET A 1 32.56 18.11 23.22
C MET A 1 33.16 17.78 21.86
N LYS A 2 32.72 16.68 21.27
CA LYS A 2 33.16 16.32 19.91
C LYS A 2 32.48 17.19 18.88
N THR A 3 33.17 17.52 17.80
CA THR A 3 32.59 18.16 16.63
C THR A 3 31.79 17.15 15.83
N VAL A 4 30.91 17.57 14.95
CA VAL A 4 30.10 16.69 14.09
C VAL A 4 31.00 15.76 13.27
N SER A 5 32.14 16.23 12.79
CA SER A 5 33.10 15.44 12.03
C SER A 5 33.80 14.32 12.84
N GLU A 6 33.80 14.43 14.16
CA GLU A 6 34.37 13.42 15.07
C GLU A 6 33.35 12.38 15.52
N ILE A 7 32.07 12.59 15.22
CA ILE A 7 30.98 11.70 15.62
C ILE A 7 30.79 10.63 14.54
N SER A 8 30.78 9.37 14.99
CA SER A 8 30.48 8.24 14.11
C SER A 8 28.99 7.94 14.16
N PHE A 9 28.38 7.72 13.00
CA PHE A 9 26.97 7.40 12.87
C PHE A 9 26.79 6.02 12.25
N ASP A 10 25.83 5.26 12.75
CA ASP A 10 25.52 3.93 12.22
C ASP A 10 24.73 4.00 10.91
N PHE A 11 23.95 5.05 10.73
CA PHE A 11 23.13 5.28 9.54
C PHE A 11 23.29 6.68 9.00
N ASP A 12 23.18 6.82 7.68
CA ASP A 12 23.20 8.13 7.02
C ASP A 12 21.84 8.81 7.09
N LEU A 13 20.76 8.00 7.09
CA LEU A 13 19.39 8.49 7.12
C LEU A 13 18.53 7.54 7.93
N ILE A 14 17.71 8.10 8.81
CA ILE A 14 16.68 7.36 9.52
C ILE A 14 15.32 7.92 9.10
N VAL A 15 14.44 7.07 8.60
CA VAL A 15 13.08 7.43 8.22
C VAL A 15 12.12 6.94 9.29
N VAL A 16 11.34 7.83 9.85
CA VAL A 16 10.32 7.49 10.85
C VAL A 16 8.97 7.44 10.15
N GLY A 17 8.40 6.25 10.06
CA GLY A 17 7.17 5.98 9.36
C GLY A 17 7.40 5.23 8.05
N ALA A 18 6.77 4.06 7.91
CA ALA A 18 6.94 3.17 6.76
C ALA A 18 5.69 3.13 5.87
N GLY A 19 5.02 4.28 5.71
CA GLY A 19 4.01 4.48 4.69
C GLY A 19 4.64 4.76 3.32
N TYR A 20 3.84 5.14 2.33
CA TYR A 20 4.35 5.39 0.98
C TYR A 20 5.45 6.45 0.93
N GLY A 21 5.26 7.57 1.64
CA GLY A 21 6.25 8.66 1.64
C GLY A 21 7.57 8.25 2.26
N GLY A 22 7.52 7.63 3.44
CA GLY A 22 8.71 7.17 4.14
C GLY A 22 9.43 6.06 3.38
N PHE A 23 8.68 5.09 2.86
CA PHE A 23 9.25 4.00 2.09
C PHE A 23 9.93 4.52 0.80
N ASP A 24 9.27 5.42 0.10
CA ASP A 24 9.80 5.99 -1.14
C ASP A 24 11.09 6.80 -0.89
N ALA A 25 11.10 7.61 0.15
CA ALA A 25 12.29 8.37 0.55
C ALA A 25 13.46 7.44 0.92
N ALA A 26 13.19 6.41 1.70
CA ALA A 26 14.20 5.42 2.10
C ALA A 26 14.75 4.68 0.88
N LYS A 27 13.90 4.29 -0.05
CA LYS A 27 14.30 3.61 -1.28
C LYS A 27 15.23 4.46 -2.12
N HIS A 28 14.87 5.72 -2.36
CA HIS A 28 15.71 6.65 -3.12
C HIS A 28 17.06 6.88 -2.45
N ALA A 29 17.09 7.05 -1.13
CA ALA A 29 18.33 7.23 -0.39
C ALA A 29 19.22 5.97 -0.48
N ALA A 30 18.65 4.79 -0.36
CA ALA A 30 19.38 3.53 -0.47
C ALA A 30 19.94 3.33 -1.88
N GLU A 31 19.18 3.66 -2.90
CA GLU A 31 19.65 3.60 -4.30
C GLU A 31 20.81 4.57 -4.56
N ALA A 32 20.86 5.68 -3.83
CA ALA A 32 21.96 6.64 -3.89
C ALA A 32 23.21 6.16 -3.10
N GLY A 33 23.15 5.00 -2.49
CA GLY A 33 24.29 4.42 -1.75
C GLY A 33 24.34 4.79 -0.27
N LEU A 34 23.29 5.41 0.26
CA LEU A 34 23.22 5.76 1.68
C LEU A 34 22.80 4.56 2.53
N LYS A 35 23.30 4.53 3.75
CA LYS A 35 22.90 3.53 4.74
C LYS A 35 21.65 4.02 5.46
N VAL A 36 20.51 3.37 5.24
CA VAL A 36 19.19 3.85 5.66
C VAL A 36 18.54 2.88 6.64
N ALA A 37 17.88 3.42 7.66
CA ALA A 37 16.99 2.66 8.55
C ALA A 37 15.58 3.23 8.45
N ILE A 38 14.58 2.34 8.50
CA ILE A 38 13.16 2.72 8.57
C ILE A 38 12.61 2.23 9.90
N LEU A 39 11.92 3.12 10.60
CA LEU A 39 11.26 2.82 11.86
C LEU A 39 9.76 2.94 11.69
N GLU A 40 9.02 1.92 12.13
CA GLU A 40 7.55 1.91 12.09
C GLU A 40 7.01 1.39 13.42
N SER A 41 6.04 2.12 13.97
CA SER A 41 5.46 1.79 15.28
C SER A 41 4.28 0.81 15.21
N ARG A 42 3.70 0.61 14.03
CA ARG A 42 2.52 -0.25 13.86
C ARG A 42 2.73 -1.28 12.76
N ASP A 43 2.42 -0.94 11.52
CA ASP A 43 2.45 -1.87 10.40
C ASP A 43 3.30 -1.32 9.27
N MET A 44 4.24 -2.10 8.78
CA MET A 44 5.00 -1.75 7.59
C MET A 44 4.04 -1.56 6.42
N GLY A 45 4.23 -0.49 5.67
CA GLY A 45 3.33 -0.11 4.59
C GLY A 45 2.35 1.00 4.95
N GLY A 46 2.11 1.24 6.24
CA GLY A 46 1.28 2.33 6.76
C GLY A 46 -0.22 2.13 6.58
N THR A 47 -0.96 3.19 6.79
CA THR A 47 -2.43 3.19 6.77
C THR A 47 -3.00 2.82 5.39
N CYS A 48 -2.45 3.38 4.33
CA CYS A 48 -2.97 3.17 2.97
C CYS A 48 -2.92 1.68 2.57
N VAL A 49 -1.80 1.03 2.79
CA VAL A 49 -1.63 -0.39 2.44
C VAL A 49 -2.45 -1.30 3.34
N ASN A 50 -2.46 -1.04 4.65
CA ASN A 50 -3.00 -1.99 5.63
C ASN A 50 -4.46 -1.72 6.01
N ARG A 51 -4.88 -0.46 6.02
CA ARG A 51 -6.19 -0.08 6.58
C ARG A 51 -6.95 0.93 5.73
N GLY A 52 -6.44 1.34 4.59
CA GLY A 52 -7.03 2.40 3.79
C GLY A 52 -7.17 2.06 2.32
N CYS A 53 -6.35 2.65 1.48
CA CYS A 53 -6.47 2.63 0.03
C CYS A 53 -6.54 1.24 -0.59
N VAL A 54 -5.65 0.34 -0.21
CA VAL A 54 -5.59 -1.00 -0.79
C VAL A 54 -6.79 -1.85 -0.39
N PRO A 55 -7.12 -1.98 0.92
CA PRO A 55 -8.31 -2.74 1.31
C PRO A 55 -9.61 -2.16 0.77
N SER A 56 -9.78 -0.83 0.77
CA SER A 56 -11.00 -0.21 0.27
C SER A 56 -11.17 -0.39 -1.22
N LYS A 57 -10.10 -0.27 -2.01
CA LYS A 57 -10.16 -0.52 -3.45
C LYS A 57 -10.45 -1.98 -3.78
N ALA A 58 -9.92 -2.91 -2.99
CA ALA A 58 -10.22 -4.32 -3.15
C ALA A 58 -11.72 -4.61 -2.94
N LEU A 59 -12.30 -4.03 -1.88
CA LEU A 59 -13.74 -4.16 -1.63
C LEU A 59 -14.58 -3.50 -2.73
N LEU A 60 -14.19 -2.32 -3.19
CA LEU A 60 -14.89 -1.63 -4.27
C LEU A 60 -14.84 -2.40 -5.59
N ALA A 61 -13.70 -3.01 -5.91
CA ALA A 61 -13.57 -3.84 -7.11
C ALA A 61 -14.50 -5.05 -7.06
N ALA A 62 -14.57 -5.73 -5.91
CA ALA A 62 -15.45 -6.87 -5.71
C ALA A 62 -16.93 -6.47 -5.78
N SER A 63 -17.31 -5.38 -5.11
CA SER A 63 -18.70 -4.88 -5.14
C SER A 63 -19.12 -4.41 -6.53
N GLY A 64 -18.18 -3.84 -7.31
CA GLY A 64 -18.42 -3.44 -8.69
C GLY A 64 -18.81 -4.62 -9.58
N LYS A 65 -18.14 -5.76 -9.41
CA LYS A 65 -18.47 -7.00 -10.13
C LYS A 65 -19.86 -7.52 -9.78
N VAL A 66 -20.22 -7.48 -8.51
CA VAL A 66 -21.57 -7.86 -8.06
C VAL A 66 -22.63 -6.96 -8.68
N ARG A 67 -22.35 -5.66 -8.74
CA ARG A 67 -23.27 -4.68 -9.36
C ARG A 67 -23.47 -4.97 -10.85
N GLU A 68 -22.40 -5.29 -11.57
CA GLU A 68 -22.46 -5.64 -12.99
C GLU A 68 -23.32 -6.90 -13.20
N LEU A 69 -23.13 -7.93 -12.36
CA LEU A 69 -23.90 -9.16 -12.45
C LEU A 69 -25.38 -8.95 -12.08
N ALA A 70 -25.70 -7.99 -11.22
CA ALA A 70 -27.09 -7.66 -10.90
C ALA A 70 -27.83 -7.05 -12.09
N ASN A 71 -27.13 -6.52 -13.09
CA ASN A 71 -27.73 -6.02 -14.34
C ASN A 71 -27.82 -7.11 -15.40
N VAL A 72 -28.29 -8.31 -15.00
CA VAL A 72 -28.33 -9.52 -15.84
C VAL A 72 -29.12 -9.35 -17.15
N PRO A 73 -30.30 -8.66 -17.19
CA PRO A 73 -31.02 -8.48 -18.45
C PRO A 73 -30.18 -7.81 -19.53
N HIS A 74 -29.34 -6.83 -19.15
CA HIS A 74 -28.44 -6.18 -20.09
C HIS A 74 -27.30 -7.10 -20.53
N LEU A 75 -26.71 -7.82 -19.59
CA LEU A 75 -25.62 -8.76 -19.87
C LEU A 75 -26.07 -9.93 -20.74
N ALA A 76 -27.32 -10.37 -20.59
CA ALA A 76 -27.89 -11.46 -21.37
C ALA A 76 -27.90 -11.14 -22.87
N GLU A 77 -28.04 -9.86 -23.24
CA GLU A 77 -27.98 -9.43 -24.64
C GLU A 77 -26.62 -9.75 -25.29
N PHE A 78 -25.57 -9.85 -24.47
CA PHE A 78 -24.22 -10.22 -24.91
C PHE A 78 -23.91 -11.68 -24.67
N GLY A 79 -24.89 -12.50 -24.30
CA GLY A 79 -24.67 -13.92 -24.02
C GLY A 79 -24.02 -14.20 -22.66
N ILE A 80 -24.03 -13.23 -21.76
CA ILE A 80 -23.43 -13.40 -20.42
C ILE A 80 -24.52 -13.75 -19.43
N HIS A 81 -24.36 -14.88 -18.77
CA HIS A 81 -25.26 -15.40 -17.75
C HIS A 81 -24.51 -15.70 -16.46
N SER A 82 -25.16 -15.49 -15.32
CA SER A 82 -24.55 -15.78 -14.03
C SER A 82 -25.47 -16.61 -13.14
N ALA A 83 -24.86 -17.40 -12.26
CA ALA A 83 -25.54 -18.01 -11.13
C ALA A 83 -25.81 -16.93 -10.07
N PRO A 84 -26.73 -17.17 -9.10
CA PRO A 84 -26.94 -16.24 -8.00
C PRO A 84 -25.64 -15.97 -7.24
N VAL A 85 -25.38 -14.68 -6.93
CA VAL A 85 -24.21 -14.29 -6.17
C VAL A 85 -24.39 -14.67 -4.70
N ARG A 86 -23.40 -15.32 -4.13
CA ARG A 86 -23.41 -15.76 -2.72
C ARG A 86 -22.17 -15.26 -2.01
N PHE A 87 -22.35 -14.80 -0.77
CA PHE A 87 -21.25 -14.48 0.13
C PHE A 87 -21.06 -15.65 1.10
N GLU A 88 -19.86 -16.18 1.09
CA GLU A 88 -19.47 -17.29 1.98
C GLU A 88 -18.29 -16.92 2.86
#